data_67060a67e317a5dd0f43e260b8393af5
#
_entry.id   67060a67e317a5dd0f43e260b8393af5
#
_cell.length_a   1.000
_cell.length_b   1.000
_cell.length_c   1.000
_cell.angle_alpha   90.00
_cell.angle_beta   90.00
_cell.angle_gamma   90.00
#
_symmetry.space_group_name_H-M   'P 1'
#
loop_
_entity.id
_entity.type
_entity.pdbx_description
1 polymer ?
#
loop_
_entity_poly.entity_id
_entity_poly.type
_entity_poly.pdbx_seq_one_letter_code
_entity_poly.pdbx_strand_id
1 'polypeptide(L)'
;VHAPLLIDIGPLSHDCTDHALETIYKAQAETPPESAIWTPHHDPYVRQHVEDVTARGQRILLAILNELTGALGGEPVAQLSKSLLAKAQEWLRWDAAELRRVKDRLERKQPSDYTLEDWLLLVDWIIQKHLPAAVIRTEAEYLAVRAGMAGKLQAAMANPLPGPELEPMLGLLPTSMALLRQGVPVSSMERLAVEFAAARAGELITDIGDRARHSIKQLILEHEQGRAMGSPEASLWKLQQSLLDNFGVLNRDWRRIAITETARDANEGFIAALPPGTKVRRVEAYPTACPFCRSIHGREFTVVSPDAADKDGATQVWVGKTNYGRSASPRKRDGDALVERTPDEMWWPAAGVQHPHCRGTFVTVRQPPAGANKEFLAWMEERLAKVQP
;
A
#
# COMPACT_ATOMS: atom_id res chain seq x y z
N VAL A 1 26.66 3.13 -7.43
CA VAL A 1 25.27 3.65 -7.40
C VAL A 1 24.63 3.14 -8.68
N HIS A 2 23.98 1.97 -8.63
CA HIS A 2 23.22 1.46 -9.76
C HIS A 2 21.81 2.05 -9.66
N ALA A 3 21.42 2.84 -10.65
CA ALA A 3 20.03 3.23 -10.81
C ALA A 3 19.18 1.97 -11.02
N PRO A 4 18.00 1.83 -10.38
CA PRO A 4 17.11 0.72 -10.66
C PRO A 4 16.71 0.78 -12.14
N LEU A 5 16.87 -0.32 -12.84
CA LEU A 5 16.37 -0.49 -14.20
C LEU A 5 14.82 -0.37 -14.14
N LEU A 6 14.31 0.74 -14.62
CA LEU A 6 12.89 0.94 -14.85
C LEU A 6 12.54 0.21 -16.17
N ILE A 7 11.96 -0.96 -16.07
CA ILE A 7 11.42 -1.67 -17.22
C ILE A 7 9.93 -1.35 -17.27
N ASP A 8 9.50 -0.79 -18.39
CA ASP A 8 8.08 -0.56 -18.71
C ASP A 8 7.41 -1.92 -18.92
N ILE A 9 6.62 -2.34 -17.94
CA ILE A 9 5.80 -3.54 -18.05
C ILE A 9 4.37 -3.07 -18.20
N GLY A 10 3.80 -3.38 -19.37
CA GLY A 10 2.47 -3.02 -19.77
C GLY A 10 1.36 -3.26 -18.72
N PRO A 11 0.13 -2.86 -19.00
CA PRO A 11 -0.91 -2.70 -17.99
C PRO A 11 -1.23 -4.01 -17.28
N LEU A 12 -1.08 -3.98 -15.94
CA LEU A 12 -1.57 -5.04 -15.08
C LEU A 12 -3.10 -5.07 -15.14
N SER A 13 -3.65 -6.24 -15.43
CA SER A 13 -5.07 -6.53 -15.42
C SER A 13 -5.58 -6.58 -13.98
N HIS A 14 -5.87 -5.46 -13.36
CA HIS A 14 -6.60 -5.47 -12.09
C HIS A 14 -7.40 -4.19 -11.92
N ASP A 15 -8.67 -4.39 -11.67
CA ASP A 15 -9.70 -3.41 -11.38
C ASP A 15 -9.88 -2.34 -12.46
N CYS A 16 -11.00 -2.41 -13.17
CA CYS A 16 -11.35 -1.50 -14.27
C CYS A 16 -11.26 -0.01 -13.90
N THR A 17 -11.37 0.32 -12.62
CA THR A 17 -11.28 1.68 -12.10
C THR A 17 -9.85 2.21 -12.15
N ASP A 18 -8.89 1.41 -11.74
CA ASP A 18 -7.47 1.76 -11.75
C ASP A 18 -6.95 1.90 -13.18
N HIS A 19 -7.36 1.00 -14.07
CA HIS A 19 -6.97 1.03 -15.47
C HIS A 19 -7.59 2.22 -16.24
N ALA A 20 -8.84 2.55 -15.96
CA ALA A 20 -9.48 3.73 -16.55
C ALA A 20 -8.80 5.02 -16.07
N LEU A 21 -8.43 5.10 -14.81
CA LEU A 21 -7.69 6.23 -14.26
C LEU A 21 -6.28 6.33 -14.82
N GLU A 22 -5.55 5.23 -14.92
CA GLU A 22 -4.24 5.20 -15.56
C GLU A 22 -4.31 5.61 -17.04
N THR A 23 -5.34 5.18 -17.74
CA THR A 23 -5.57 5.54 -19.15
C THR A 23 -5.92 7.02 -19.31
N ILE A 24 -6.77 7.57 -18.43
CA ILE A 24 -7.08 9.00 -18.41
C ILE A 24 -5.83 9.82 -18.03
N TYR A 25 -5.05 9.31 -17.10
CA TYR A 25 -3.80 9.92 -16.68
C TYR A 25 -2.76 9.94 -17.80
N LYS A 26 -2.58 8.83 -18.51
CA LYS A 26 -1.69 8.71 -19.68
C LYS A 26 -2.11 9.62 -20.84
N ALA A 27 -3.41 9.78 -21.04
CA ALA A 27 -3.94 10.64 -22.11
C ALA A 27 -3.85 12.14 -21.85
N GLN A 28 -3.66 12.56 -20.59
CA GLN A 28 -3.70 13.97 -20.17
C GLN A 28 -2.38 14.51 -19.59
N ALA A 29 -1.39 13.67 -19.36
CA ALA A 29 -0.14 14.06 -18.72
C ALA A 29 0.95 14.35 -19.77
N GLU A 30 1.56 15.53 -19.68
CA GLU A 30 2.81 15.85 -20.38
C GLU A 30 4.02 15.09 -19.79
N THR A 31 3.84 14.44 -18.64
CA THR A 31 4.88 13.70 -17.92
C THR A 31 4.47 12.23 -17.79
N PRO A 32 5.37 11.27 -18.06
CA PRO A 32 5.06 9.84 -17.94
C PRO A 32 4.58 9.46 -16.53
N PRO A 33 3.56 8.59 -16.40
CA PRO A 33 3.02 8.15 -15.11
C PRO A 33 4.04 7.53 -14.16
N GLU A 34 5.07 6.91 -14.70
CA GLU A 34 6.16 6.30 -13.93
C GLU A 34 6.91 7.29 -13.08
N SER A 35 7.12 8.53 -13.57
CA SER A 35 7.76 9.58 -12.80
C SER A 35 6.94 9.97 -11.56
N ALA A 36 5.61 9.83 -11.62
CA ALA A 36 4.73 10.18 -10.52
C ALA A 36 4.88 9.24 -9.32
N ILE A 37 5.04 7.92 -9.56
CA ILE A 37 5.20 6.91 -8.50
C ILE A 37 6.52 7.13 -7.76
N TRP A 38 7.58 7.47 -8.50
CA TRP A 38 8.93 7.61 -7.96
C TRP A 38 9.23 9.01 -7.42
N THR A 39 8.36 10.00 -7.67
CA THR A 39 8.50 11.32 -7.08
C THR A 39 8.27 11.26 -5.57
N PRO A 40 9.16 11.84 -4.74
CA PRO A 40 8.96 11.89 -3.29
C PRO A 40 7.62 12.54 -2.91
N HIS A 41 6.98 12.04 -1.85
CA HIS A 41 5.76 12.65 -1.35
C HIS A 41 6.05 14.08 -0.86
N HIS A 42 5.22 15.05 -1.22
CA HIS A 42 5.50 16.46 -0.91
C HIS A 42 5.04 16.86 0.50
N ASP A 43 4.05 16.17 1.08
CA ASP A 43 3.59 16.40 2.43
C ASP A 43 4.68 16.03 3.45
N PRO A 44 5.17 16.98 4.26
CA PRO A 44 6.28 16.73 5.17
C PRO A 44 5.92 15.76 6.30
N TYR A 45 4.64 15.65 6.70
CA TYR A 45 4.19 14.75 7.76
C TYR A 45 4.25 13.27 7.36
N VAL A 46 4.12 12.97 6.09
CA VAL A 46 4.06 11.59 5.60
C VAL A 46 5.21 11.18 4.70
N ARG A 47 5.99 12.13 4.18
CA ARG A 47 7.08 11.88 3.24
C ARG A 47 8.03 10.79 3.72
N GLN A 48 8.63 11.01 4.90
CA GLN A 48 9.58 10.07 5.47
C GLN A 48 8.94 8.69 5.68
N HIS A 49 7.69 8.66 6.13
CA HIS A 49 6.99 7.42 6.38
C HIS A 49 6.69 6.64 5.09
N VAL A 50 6.33 7.30 3.99
CA VAL A 50 6.18 6.67 2.66
C VAL A 50 7.50 6.02 2.23
N GLU A 51 8.63 6.69 2.39
CA GLU A 51 9.93 6.14 2.03
C GLU A 51 10.31 4.96 2.95
N ASP A 52 10.05 5.04 4.25
CA ASP A 52 10.29 3.95 5.20
C ASP A 52 9.46 2.71 4.87
N VAL A 53 8.15 2.86 4.62
CA VAL A 53 7.26 1.74 4.22
C VAL A 53 7.71 1.15 2.89
N THR A 54 8.10 1.99 1.93
CA THR A 54 8.64 1.54 0.64
C THR A 54 9.91 0.71 0.83
N ALA A 55 10.88 1.20 1.61
CA ALA A 55 12.13 0.50 1.86
C ALA A 55 11.94 -0.83 2.61
N ARG A 56 10.96 -0.92 3.51
CA ARG A 56 10.59 -2.15 4.22
C ARG A 56 10.08 -3.21 3.25
N GLY A 57 9.15 -2.85 2.36
CA GLY A 57 8.65 -3.75 1.33
C GLY A 57 9.71 -4.21 0.35
N GLN A 58 10.57 -3.29 -0.10
CA GLN A 58 11.71 -3.63 -0.96
C GLN A 58 12.63 -4.67 -0.33
N ARG A 59 12.94 -4.56 0.97
CA ARG A 59 13.77 -5.56 1.67
C ARG A 59 13.12 -6.94 1.68
N ILE A 60 11.82 -7.03 1.91
CA ILE A 60 11.08 -8.30 1.89
C ILE A 60 11.14 -8.92 0.49
N LEU A 61 10.80 -8.14 -0.54
CA LEU A 61 10.80 -8.61 -1.93
C LEU A 61 12.20 -9.04 -2.40
N LEU A 62 13.24 -8.28 -2.05
CA LEU A 62 14.62 -8.63 -2.36
C LEU A 62 15.07 -9.91 -1.64
N ALA A 63 14.65 -10.14 -0.40
CA ALA A 63 14.96 -11.36 0.32
C ALA A 63 14.33 -12.59 -0.36
N ILE A 64 13.07 -12.47 -0.81
CA ILE A 64 12.39 -13.51 -1.59
C ILE A 64 13.13 -13.77 -2.91
N LEU A 65 13.43 -12.73 -3.68
CA LEU A 65 14.12 -12.83 -4.96
C LEU A 65 15.50 -13.49 -4.82
N ASN A 66 16.29 -13.04 -3.85
CA ASN A 66 17.66 -13.56 -3.64
C ASN A 66 17.65 -15.05 -3.26
N GLU A 67 16.68 -15.49 -2.44
CA GLU A 67 16.57 -16.90 -2.07
C GLU A 67 16.10 -17.76 -3.25
N LEU A 68 15.17 -17.27 -4.07
CA LEU A 68 14.73 -17.94 -5.30
C LEU A 68 15.87 -18.04 -6.33
N THR A 69 16.58 -16.96 -6.60
CA THR A 69 17.67 -16.96 -7.58
C THR A 69 18.85 -17.82 -7.12
N GLY A 70 19.12 -17.87 -5.81
CA GLY A 70 20.13 -18.77 -5.24
C GLY A 70 19.77 -20.24 -5.42
N ALA A 71 18.50 -20.60 -5.22
CA ALA A 71 18.02 -21.95 -5.43
C ALA A 71 18.00 -22.37 -6.91
N LEU A 72 17.72 -21.46 -7.83
CA LEU A 72 17.70 -21.69 -9.27
C LEU A 72 19.11 -21.84 -9.89
N GLY A 73 20.19 -21.76 -9.11
CA GLY A 73 21.55 -22.09 -9.56
C GLY A 73 21.75 -23.59 -9.86
N GLY A 74 20.79 -24.48 -9.50
CA GLY A 74 20.73 -25.86 -9.87
C GLY A 74 20.01 -26.11 -11.21
N GLU A 75 20.16 -27.31 -11.79
CA GLU A 75 19.46 -27.65 -13.04
C GLU A 75 17.95 -27.83 -12.84
N PRO A 76 17.08 -27.18 -13.64
CA PRO A 76 15.63 -27.32 -13.54
C PRO A 76 15.10 -28.64 -14.11
N VAL A 77 13.92 -29.09 -13.66
CA VAL A 77 13.38 -30.44 -13.89
C VAL A 77 12.28 -30.51 -14.95
N ALA A 78 12.21 -31.64 -15.62
CA ALA A 78 11.62 -31.85 -16.95
C ALA A 78 10.16 -32.35 -17.04
N GLN A 79 9.30 -32.39 -16.01
CA GLN A 79 7.91 -32.90 -16.17
C GLN A 79 6.81 -32.15 -15.43
N LEU A 80 5.75 -31.78 -16.18
CA LEU A 80 4.59 -31.01 -15.77
C LEU A 80 3.31 -31.84 -15.65
N SER A 81 2.55 -31.63 -14.59
CA SER A 81 1.21 -32.18 -14.43
C SER A 81 0.22 -31.09 -13.98
N LYS A 82 -0.95 -31.02 -14.63
CA LYS A 82 -2.03 -30.06 -14.30
C LYS A 82 -2.56 -30.22 -12.87
N SER A 83 -2.38 -31.37 -12.24
CA SER A 83 -2.80 -31.62 -10.87
C SER A 83 -1.98 -30.87 -9.82
N LEU A 84 -0.77 -30.41 -10.16
CA LEU A 84 0.12 -29.70 -9.26
C LEU A 84 -0.32 -28.26 -8.98
N LEU A 85 -0.91 -27.59 -9.97
CA LEU A 85 -1.45 -26.23 -9.77
C LEU A 85 -2.63 -26.21 -8.78
N ALA A 86 -3.50 -27.21 -8.83
CA ALA A 86 -4.61 -27.33 -7.89
C ALA A 86 -4.11 -27.59 -6.46
N LYS A 87 -3.10 -28.46 -6.30
CA LYS A 87 -2.46 -28.71 -4.99
C LYS A 87 -1.73 -27.48 -4.44
N ALA A 88 -1.08 -26.71 -5.29
CA ALA A 88 -0.38 -25.50 -4.87
C ALA A 88 -1.31 -24.46 -4.20
N GLN A 89 -2.58 -24.42 -4.56
CA GLN A 89 -3.58 -23.55 -3.90
C GLN A 89 -3.98 -24.04 -2.50
N GLU A 90 -3.92 -25.34 -2.22
CA GLU A 90 -4.20 -25.90 -0.89
C GLU A 90 -3.10 -25.57 0.13
N TRP A 91 -1.87 -25.35 -0.32
CA TRP A 91 -0.71 -25.08 0.55
C TRP A 91 -0.61 -23.64 1.05
N LEU A 92 -1.52 -22.76 0.66
CA LEU A 92 -1.54 -21.36 1.05
C LEU A 92 -1.75 -21.12 2.56
N ARG A 93 -2.14 -22.15 3.31
CA ARG A 93 -2.47 -22.06 4.75
C ARG A 93 -1.72 -23.11 5.58
N TRP A 94 -0.44 -23.22 5.37
CA TRP A 94 0.35 -24.19 6.12
C TRP A 94 0.41 -23.86 7.60
N ASP A 95 0.15 -24.87 8.42
CA ASP A 95 0.46 -24.81 9.83
C ASP A 95 1.97 -25.04 10.08
N ALA A 96 2.41 -24.92 11.33
CA ALA A 96 3.81 -25.08 11.69
C ALA A 96 4.36 -26.51 11.45
N ALA A 97 3.50 -27.52 11.41
CA ALA A 97 3.89 -28.89 11.14
C ALA A 97 4.06 -29.14 9.64
N GLU A 98 3.20 -28.54 8.84
CA GLU A 98 3.30 -28.57 7.38
C GLU A 98 4.53 -27.82 6.88
N LEU A 99 4.80 -26.63 7.42
CA LEU A 99 6.01 -25.86 7.12
C LEU A 99 7.27 -26.67 7.42
N ARG A 100 7.32 -27.40 8.53
CA ARG A 100 8.46 -28.26 8.87
C ARG A 100 8.59 -29.41 7.87
N ARG A 101 7.50 -30.09 7.51
CA ARG A 101 7.51 -31.19 6.53
C ARG A 101 8.03 -30.74 5.16
N VAL A 102 7.61 -29.58 4.70
CA VAL A 102 8.07 -29.00 3.43
C VAL A 102 9.55 -28.66 3.49
N LYS A 103 9.98 -27.97 4.56
CA LYS A 103 11.38 -27.67 4.80
C LYS A 103 12.24 -28.93 4.79
N ASP A 104 11.87 -29.96 5.56
CA ASP A 104 12.59 -31.23 5.63
C ASP A 104 12.66 -31.95 4.27
N ARG A 105 11.59 -31.85 3.45
CA ARG A 105 11.56 -32.38 2.10
C ARG A 105 12.57 -31.67 1.18
N LEU A 106 12.56 -30.34 1.19
CA LEU A 106 13.43 -29.53 0.35
C LEU A 106 14.91 -29.66 0.77
N GLU A 107 15.19 -29.71 2.08
CA GLU A 107 16.57 -29.83 2.60
C GLU A 107 17.22 -31.21 2.33
N ARG A 108 16.43 -32.26 2.05
CA ARG A 108 16.94 -33.62 1.71
C ARG A 108 17.38 -33.74 0.26
N LYS A 109 17.11 -32.76 -0.58
CA LYS A 109 17.42 -32.78 -2.01
C LYS A 109 18.35 -31.64 -2.38
N GLN A 110 19.17 -31.88 -3.39
CA GLN A 110 19.86 -30.77 -4.06
C GLN A 110 18.89 -30.08 -5.04
N PRO A 111 19.03 -28.77 -5.29
CA PRO A 111 18.22 -28.09 -6.29
C PRO A 111 18.22 -28.74 -7.68
N SER A 112 19.32 -29.38 -8.08
CA SER A 112 19.43 -30.18 -9.31
C SER A 112 18.44 -31.37 -9.37
N ASP A 113 18.03 -31.88 -8.20
CA ASP A 113 17.16 -33.04 -8.07
C ASP A 113 15.69 -32.66 -7.81
N TYR A 114 15.38 -31.37 -7.83
CA TYR A 114 14.03 -30.88 -7.61
C TYR A 114 13.10 -31.24 -8.76
N THR A 115 11.96 -31.85 -8.42
CA THR A 115 10.84 -31.97 -9.34
C THR A 115 10.12 -30.63 -9.47
N LEU A 116 9.25 -30.49 -10.47
CA LEU A 116 8.42 -29.30 -10.57
C LEU A 116 7.62 -29.04 -9.28
N GLU A 117 7.11 -30.11 -8.65
CA GLU A 117 6.40 -30.02 -7.35
C GLU A 117 7.32 -29.42 -6.26
N ASP A 118 8.60 -29.83 -6.22
CA ASP A 118 9.57 -29.28 -5.25
C ASP A 118 9.81 -27.79 -5.52
N TRP A 119 9.93 -27.38 -6.78
CA TRP A 119 10.06 -25.97 -7.16
C TRP A 119 8.84 -25.14 -6.74
N LEU A 120 7.61 -25.65 -6.95
CA LEU A 120 6.39 -24.94 -6.54
C LEU A 120 6.28 -24.85 -5.01
N LEU A 121 6.69 -25.92 -4.30
CA LEU A 121 6.78 -25.93 -2.84
C LEU A 121 7.83 -24.95 -2.32
N LEU A 122 8.97 -24.85 -2.98
CA LEU A 122 10.02 -23.90 -2.62
C LEU A 122 9.51 -22.45 -2.69
N VAL A 123 8.77 -22.12 -3.74
CA VAL A 123 8.16 -20.77 -3.86
C VAL A 123 7.24 -20.49 -2.68
N ASP A 124 6.34 -21.41 -2.35
CA ASP A 124 5.44 -21.25 -1.22
C ASP A 124 6.20 -21.09 0.10
N TRP A 125 7.22 -21.91 0.30
CA TRP A 125 8.03 -21.90 1.51
C TRP A 125 8.80 -20.57 1.65
N ILE A 126 9.44 -20.07 0.58
CA ILE A 126 10.18 -18.83 0.60
C ILE A 126 9.25 -17.64 0.90
N ILE A 127 8.09 -17.57 0.22
CA ILE A 127 7.13 -16.50 0.46
C ILE A 127 6.61 -16.57 1.90
N GLN A 128 6.23 -17.75 2.38
CA GLN A 128 5.77 -17.91 3.76
C GLN A 128 6.85 -17.60 4.79
N LYS A 129 8.11 -17.86 4.49
CA LYS A 129 9.25 -17.53 5.36
C LYS A 129 9.48 -16.01 5.48
N HIS A 130 9.42 -15.29 4.36
CA HIS A 130 9.72 -13.85 4.33
C HIS A 130 8.49 -12.95 4.53
N LEU A 131 7.30 -13.47 4.23
CA LEU A 131 6.03 -12.74 4.38
C LEU A 131 4.98 -13.58 5.14
N PRO A 132 5.29 -14.09 6.35
CA PRO A 132 4.30 -14.76 7.18
C PRO A 132 3.26 -13.77 7.73
N ALA A 133 2.12 -14.25 8.19
CA ALA A 133 1.04 -13.44 8.76
C ALA A 133 1.51 -12.44 9.85
N ALA A 134 2.53 -12.82 10.64
CA ALA A 134 3.10 -11.95 11.66
C ALA A 134 3.83 -10.73 11.05
N VAL A 135 4.59 -10.94 9.97
CA VAL A 135 5.27 -9.86 9.23
C VAL A 135 4.23 -8.97 8.55
N ILE A 136 3.23 -9.56 7.87
CA ILE A 136 2.14 -8.80 7.23
C ILE A 136 1.46 -7.89 8.27
N ARG A 137 1.12 -8.42 9.43
CA ARG A 137 0.53 -7.63 10.52
C ARG A 137 1.46 -6.51 10.98
N THR A 138 2.74 -6.80 11.19
CA THR A 138 3.73 -5.80 11.64
C THR A 138 3.87 -4.65 10.64
N GLU A 139 3.95 -4.97 9.35
CA GLU A 139 4.08 -3.96 8.30
C GLU A 139 2.78 -3.13 8.15
N ALA A 140 1.63 -3.78 8.24
CA ALA A 140 0.33 -3.12 8.20
C ALA A 140 0.11 -2.18 9.40
N GLU A 141 0.44 -2.62 10.62
CA GLU A 141 0.37 -1.78 11.82
C GLU A 141 1.36 -0.61 11.73
N TYR A 142 2.60 -0.86 11.29
CA TYR A 142 3.60 0.18 11.10
C TYR A 142 3.12 1.27 10.13
N LEU A 143 2.54 0.87 9.01
CA LEU A 143 2.00 1.80 8.04
C LEU A 143 0.85 2.62 8.64
N ALA A 144 -0.19 1.96 9.15
CA ALA A 144 -1.43 2.61 9.55
C ALA A 144 -1.29 3.46 10.82
N VAL A 145 -0.63 2.91 11.86
CA VAL A 145 -0.51 3.60 13.15
C VAL A 145 0.31 4.87 12.99
N ARG A 146 1.47 4.76 12.33
CA ARG A 146 2.36 5.91 12.18
C ARG A 146 1.76 6.98 11.28
N ALA A 147 1.11 6.60 10.18
CA ALA A 147 0.43 7.54 9.29
C ALA A 147 -0.74 8.24 9.99
N GLY A 148 -1.61 7.50 10.67
CA GLY A 148 -2.75 8.07 11.40
C GLY A 148 -2.30 9.05 12.49
N MET A 149 -1.23 8.73 13.21
CA MET A 149 -0.67 9.61 14.24
C MET A 149 0.06 10.82 13.65
N ALA A 150 0.68 10.72 12.48
CA ALA A 150 1.22 11.87 11.76
C ALA A 150 0.11 12.86 11.35
N GLY A 151 -1.03 12.34 10.90
CA GLY A 151 -2.22 13.16 10.64
C GLY A 151 -2.76 13.84 11.90
N LYS A 152 -2.82 13.13 13.03
CA LYS A 152 -3.19 13.73 14.32
C LYS A 152 -2.21 14.83 14.74
N LEU A 153 -0.91 14.62 14.57
CA LEU A 153 0.11 15.63 14.85
C LEU A 153 -0.12 16.87 13.98
N GLN A 154 -0.35 16.69 12.69
CA GLN A 154 -0.68 17.79 11.77
C GLN A 154 -1.93 18.57 12.21
N ALA A 155 -2.99 17.87 12.64
CA ALA A 155 -4.22 18.50 13.14
C ALA A 155 -4.01 19.28 14.45
N ALA A 156 -3.08 18.82 15.30
CA ALA A 156 -2.76 19.45 16.58
C ALA A 156 -1.90 20.71 16.42
N MET A 157 -1.11 20.80 15.33
CA MET A 157 -0.22 21.94 15.09
C MET A 157 -0.98 23.12 14.49
N ALA A 158 -0.86 24.27 15.13
CA ALA A 158 -1.47 25.51 14.63
C ALA A 158 -0.87 26.00 13.30
N ASN A 159 0.43 25.74 13.10
CA ASN A 159 1.18 26.07 11.90
C ASN A 159 2.05 24.87 11.51
N PRO A 160 2.34 24.66 10.22
CA PRO A 160 3.31 23.66 9.79
C PRO A 160 4.67 23.93 10.44
N LEU A 161 5.23 22.91 11.09
CA LEU A 161 6.58 22.98 11.66
C LEU A 161 7.64 22.89 10.55
N PRO A 162 8.76 23.61 10.65
CA PRO A 162 9.90 23.38 9.78
C PRO A 162 10.45 21.96 9.97
N GLY A 163 11.05 21.39 8.92
CA GLY A 163 11.55 20.01 8.91
C GLY A 163 12.40 19.63 10.13
N PRO A 164 13.39 20.45 10.55
CA PRO A 164 14.24 20.13 11.71
C PRO A 164 13.48 20.00 13.04
N GLU A 165 12.34 20.66 13.18
CA GLU A 165 11.50 20.56 14.39
C GLU A 165 10.49 19.41 14.27
N LEU A 166 10.03 19.13 13.05
CA LEU A 166 9.04 18.08 12.79
C LEU A 166 9.64 16.67 12.87
N GLU A 167 10.83 16.45 12.34
CA GLU A 167 11.46 15.13 12.27
C GLU A 167 11.58 14.41 13.62
N PRO A 168 12.07 15.07 14.70
CA PRO A 168 12.10 14.46 16.02
C PRO A 168 10.71 14.04 16.52
N MET A 169 9.69 14.87 16.28
CA MET A 169 8.31 14.58 16.69
C MET A 169 7.76 13.37 15.94
N LEU A 170 7.96 13.31 14.61
CA LEU A 170 7.57 12.14 13.83
C LEU A 170 8.28 10.87 14.30
N GLY A 171 9.55 10.96 14.72
CA GLY A 171 10.31 9.84 15.26
C GLY A 171 9.71 9.22 16.52
N LEU A 172 8.98 10.00 17.33
CA LEU A 172 8.35 9.58 18.57
C LEU A 172 6.96 8.95 18.40
N LEU A 173 6.36 9.04 17.21
CA LEU A 173 5.04 8.47 16.97
C LEU A 173 5.04 6.94 17.15
N PRO A 174 3.97 6.36 17.69
CA PRO A 174 3.85 4.91 17.84
C PRO A 174 3.92 4.21 16.48
N THR A 175 4.46 2.99 16.47
CA THR A 175 4.68 2.18 15.27
C THR A 175 3.88 0.86 15.29
N SER A 176 3.06 0.64 16.31
CA SER A 176 2.22 -0.56 16.45
C SER A 176 0.98 -0.26 17.26
N MET A 177 -0.04 -1.10 17.13
CA MET A 177 -1.25 -1.03 17.93
C MET A 177 -0.97 -1.21 19.42
N ALA A 178 0.03 -2.02 19.79
CA ALA A 178 0.44 -2.19 21.17
C ALA A 178 0.95 -0.87 21.77
N LEU A 179 1.84 -0.17 21.05
CA LEU A 179 2.37 1.12 21.47
C LEU A 179 1.27 2.21 21.52
N LEU A 180 0.34 2.19 20.55
CA LEU A 180 -0.79 3.12 20.53
C LEU A 180 -1.67 2.98 21.78
N ARG A 181 -1.87 1.74 22.25
CA ARG A 181 -2.69 1.45 23.46
C ARG A 181 -1.97 1.77 24.77
N GLN A 182 -0.65 1.90 24.76
CA GLN A 182 0.18 2.15 25.94
C GLN A 182 0.30 3.64 26.32
N GLY A 183 -0.84 4.34 26.41
CA GLY A 183 -0.87 5.70 26.96
C GLY A 183 -0.72 6.83 25.95
N VAL A 184 -0.91 6.55 24.65
CA VAL A 184 -1.09 7.63 23.68
C VAL A 184 -2.50 8.20 23.82
N PRO A 185 -2.66 9.52 24.01
CA PRO A 185 -3.98 10.15 24.12
C PRO A 185 -4.70 10.15 22.78
N VAL A 186 -5.54 9.13 22.57
CA VAL A 186 -6.38 8.97 21.37
C VAL A 186 -7.81 8.68 21.77
N SER A 187 -8.76 9.27 21.06
CA SER A 187 -10.19 8.98 21.19
C SER A 187 -10.51 7.57 20.67
N SER A 188 -11.70 7.07 21.02
CA SER A 188 -12.21 5.80 20.48
C SER A 188 -12.33 5.83 18.95
N MET A 189 -12.71 6.97 18.36
CA MET A 189 -12.83 7.15 16.92
C MET A 189 -11.47 7.08 16.22
N GLU A 190 -10.46 7.77 16.75
CA GLU A 190 -9.10 7.73 16.20
C GLU A 190 -8.52 6.32 16.26
N ARG A 191 -8.73 5.61 17.35
CA ARG A 191 -8.28 4.22 17.51
C ARG A 191 -8.96 3.30 16.48
N LEU A 192 -10.28 3.41 16.34
CA LEU A 192 -11.04 2.63 15.37
C LEU A 192 -10.59 2.91 13.93
N ALA A 193 -10.33 4.17 13.58
CA ALA A 193 -9.82 4.55 12.27
C ALA A 193 -8.48 3.86 11.96
N VAL A 194 -7.55 3.86 12.92
CA VAL A 194 -6.24 3.21 12.78
C VAL A 194 -6.36 1.68 12.72
N GLU A 195 -7.24 1.06 13.52
CA GLU A 195 -7.49 -0.39 13.47
C GLU A 195 -8.02 -0.82 12.11
N PHE A 196 -8.95 -0.04 11.55
CA PHE A 196 -9.50 -0.30 10.22
C PHE A 196 -8.45 -0.11 9.11
N ALA A 197 -7.61 0.91 9.23
CA ALA A 197 -6.50 1.16 8.34
C ALA A 197 -5.49 0.01 8.35
N ALA A 198 -5.11 -0.49 9.54
CA ALA A 198 -4.20 -1.62 9.67
C ALA A 198 -4.78 -2.92 9.08
N ALA A 199 -6.07 -3.18 9.27
CA ALA A 199 -6.73 -4.34 8.65
C ALA A 199 -6.67 -4.26 7.12
N ARG A 200 -7.02 -3.12 6.54
CA ARG A 200 -6.97 -2.88 5.09
C ARG A 200 -5.55 -2.98 4.52
N ALA A 201 -4.57 -2.38 5.18
CA ALA A 201 -3.17 -2.49 4.77
C ALA A 201 -2.70 -3.94 4.81
N GLY A 202 -3.14 -4.73 5.80
CA GLY A 202 -2.86 -6.17 5.90
C GLY A 202 -3.42 -6.96 4.72
N GLU A 203 -4.63 -6.66 4.28
CA GLU A 203 -5.23 -7.28 3.08
C GLU A 203 -4.41 -6.96 1.83
N LEU A 204 -4.06 -5.68 1.60
CA LEU A 204 -3.28 -5.26 0.44
C LEU A 204 -1.88 -5.88 0.41
N ILE A 205 -1.21 -6.02 1.55
CA ILE A 205 0.10 -6.67 1.65
C ILE A 205 -0.04 -8.18 1.38
N THR A 206 -1.12 -8.80 1.86
CA THR A 206 -1.43 -10.21 1.57
C THR A 206 -1.61 -10.42 0.07
N ASP A 207 -2.35 -9.56 -0.60
CA ASP A 207 -2.56 -9.63 -2.05
C ASP A 207 -1.25 -9.52 -2.84
N ILE A 208 -0.28 -8.72 -2.38
CA ILE A 208 1.07 -8.71 -2.99
C ILE A 208 1.74 -10.08 -2.85
N GLY A 209 1.69 -10.67 -1.66
CA GLY A 209 2.25 -11.99 -1.40
C GLY A 209 1.62 -13.07 -2.29
N ASP A 210 0.31 -13.05 -2.44
CA ASP A 210 -0.44 -14.00 -3.27
C ASP A 210 -0.15 -13.80 -4.77
N ARG A 211 -0.06 -12.56 -5.23
CA ARG A 211 0.36 -12.26 -6.61
C ARG A 211 1.79 -12.68 -6.88
N ALA A 212 2.71 -12.41 -5.94
CA ALA A 212 4.09 -12.85 -6.04
C ALA A 212 4.17 -14.38 -6.19
N ARG A 213 3.47 -15.11 -5.32
CA ARG A 213 3.38 -16.58 -5.36
C ARG A 213 2.87 -17.08 -6.71
N HIS A 214 1.75 -16.53 -7.17
CA HIS A 214 1.13 -16.95 -8.42
C HIS A 214 2.03 -16.67 -9.62
N SER A 215 2.54 -15.46 -9.76
CA SER A 215 3.36 -15.05 -10.91
C SER A 215 4.71 -15.78 -10.97
N ILE A 216 5.37 -16.00 -9.83
CA ILE A 216 6.62 -16.75 -9.78
C ILE A 216 6.39 -18.21 -10.20
N LYS A 217 5.34 -18.86 -9.69
CA LYS A 217 4.98 -20.23 -10.08
C LYS A 217 4.67 -20.33 -11.57
N GLN A 218 3.97 -19.35 -12.12
CA GLN A 218 3.68 -19.30 -13.54
C GLN A 218 4.97 -19.20 -14.39
N LEU A 219 5.92 -18.34 -14.00
CA LEU A 219 7.21 -18.23 -14.69
C LEU A 219 8.02 -19.52 -14.66
N ILE A 220 8.03 -20.23 -13.53
CA ILE A 220 8.71 -21.53 -13.40
C ILE A 220 8.01 -22.57 -14.30
N LEU A 221 6.69 -22.60 -14.32
CA LEU A 221 5.92 -23.50 -15.18
C LEU A 221 6.21 -23.28 -16.67
N GLU A 222 6.17 -22.02 -17.11
CA GLU A 222 6.46 -21.64 -18.51
C GLU A 222 7.89 -22.02 -18.90
N HIS A 223 8.84 -21.80 -18.00
CA HIS A 223 10.23 -22.18 -18.21
C HIS A 223 10.36 -23.71 -18.40
N GLU A 224 9.77 -24.51 -17.50
CA GLU A 224 9.85 -25.99 -17.57
C GLU A 224 9.11 -26.53 -18.81
N GLN A 225 7.97 -25.94 -19.20
CA GLN A 225 7.31 -26.29 -20.45
C GLN A 225 8.19 -25.98 -21.67
N GLY A 226 8.80 -24.82 -21.69
CA GLY A 226 9.72 -24.44 -22.77
C GLY A 226 10.91 -25.40 -22.89
N ARG A 227 11.47 -25.79 -21.75
CA ARG A 227 12.58 -26.80 -21.72
C ARG A 227 12.14 -28.14 -22.28
N ALA A 228 10.98 -28.63 -21.84
CA ALA A 228 10.43 -29.92 -22.30
C ALA A 228 10.17 -29.92 -23.82
N MET A 229 9.87 -28.77 -24.40
CA MET A 229 9.66 -28.59 -25.83
C MET A 229 10.96 -28.25 -26.61
N GLY A 230 12.09 -28.16 -25.92
CA GLY A 230 13.39 -27.79 -26.54
C GLY A 230 13.45 -26.31 -27.00
N SER A 231 12.68 -25.42 -26.38
CA SER A 231 12.67 -24.00 -26.72
C SER A 231 14.00 -23.34 -26.35
N PRO A 232 14.65 -22.62 -27.25
CA PRO A 232 15.88 -21.87 -26.95
C PRO A 232 15.65 -20.72 -25.96
N GLU A 233 14.40 -20.25 -25.82
CA GLU A 233 14.01 -19.21 -24.86
C GLU A 233 13.89 -19.74 -23.42
N ALA A 234 13.85 -21.06 -23.23
CA ALA A 234 13.78 -21.69 -21.92
C ALA A 234 15.16 -21.86 -21.29
N SER A 235 15.91 -20.78 -21.19
CA SER A 235 17.20 -20.76 -20.50
C SER A 235 17.07 -20.25 -19.07
N LEU A 236 17.94 -20.71 -18.18
CA LEU A 236 17.99 -20.24 -16.79
C LEU A 236 18.17 -18.72 -16.70
N TRP A 237 19.00 -18.16 -17.58
CA TRP A 237 19.18 -16.71 -17.66
C TRP A 237 17.88 -15.98 -17.98
N LYS A 238 17.08 -16.49 -18.92
CA LYS A 238 15.78 -15.91 -19.27
C LYS A 238 14.79 -15.98 -18.10
N LEU A 239 14.77 -17.11 -17.39
CA LEU A 239 13.94 -17.24 -16.17
C LEU A 239 14.36 -16.21 -15.11
N GLN A 240 15.66 -16.04 -14.87
CA GLN A 240 16.16 -15.04 -13.92
C GLN A 240 15.76 -13.61 -14.33
N GLN A 241 15.84 -13.27 -15.63
CA GLN A 241 15.37 -11.97 -16.13
C GLN A 241 13.87 -11.79 -15.89
N SER A 242 13.07 -12.81 -16.23
CA SER A 242 11.61 -12.77 -16.00
C SER A 242 11.24 -12.63 -14.52
N LEU A 243 12.00 -13.24 -13.62
CA LEU A 243 11.84 -13.05 -12.19
C LEU A 243 12.19 -11.62 -11.77
N LEU A 244 13.30 -11.05 -12.24
CA LEU A 244 13.69 -9.66 -11.96
C LEU A 244 12.60 -8.68 -12.41
N ASP A 245 12.06 -8.86 -13.60
CA ASP A 245 10.98 -8.04 -14.15
C ASP A 245 9.73 -8.14 -13.30
N ASN A 246 9.35 -9.36 -12.90
CA ASN A 246 8.21 -9.60 -12.01
C ASN A 246 8.38 -8.90 -10.65
N PHE A 247 9.56 -9.00 -10.03
CA PHE A 247 9.83 -8.30 -8.78
C PHE A 247 9.85 -6.78 -8.94
N GLY A 248 10.22 -6.27 -10.12
CA GLY A 248 10.06 -4.86 -10.48
C GLY A 248 8.60 -4.40 -10.41
N VAL A 249 7.66 -5.22 -10.94
CA VAL A 249 6.20 -4.96 -10.84
C VAL A 249 5.74 -4.97 -9.39
N LEU A 250 6.09 -6.01 -8.63
CA LEU A 250 5.71 -6.15 -7.22
C LEU A 250 6.23 -4.98 -6.36
N ASN A 251 7.45 -4.52 -6.64
CA ASN A 251 8.03 -3.36 -5.96
C ASN A 251 7.26 -2.07 -6.28
N ARG A 252 6.85 -1.88 -7.52
CA ARG A 252 6.00 -0.75 -7.93
C ARG A 252 4.64 -0.81 -7.21
N ASP A 253 4.02 -1.99 -7.11
CA ASP A 253 2.77 -2.18 -6.42
C ASP A 253 2.90 -1.91 -4.92
N TRP A 254 3.98 -2.36 -4.30
CA TRP A 254 4.26 -2.04 -2.89
C TRP A 254 4.39 -0.54 -2.66
N ARG A 255 5.15 0.15 -3.52
CA ARG A 255 5.29 1.61 -3.42
C ARG A 255 3.96 2.33 -3.62
N ARG A 256 3.11 1.84 -4.50
CA ARG A 256 1.75 2.35 -4.69
C ARG A 256 0.91 2.21 -3.41
N ILE A 257 0.99 1.08 -2.72
CA ILE A 257 0.36 0.88 -1.41
C ILE A 257 0.94 1.87 -0.40
N ALA A 258 2.27 1.95 -0.30
CA ALA A 258 2.93 2.87 0.62
C ALA A 258 2.45 4.32 0.44
N ILE A 259 2.41 4.82 -0.78
CA ILE A 259 1.95 6.19 -1.09
C ILE A 259 0.45 6.35 -0.77
N THR A 260 -0.37 5.42 -1.25
CA THR A 260 -1.83 5.54 -1.18
C THR A 260 -2.34 5.40 0.24
N GLU A 261 -1.91 4.35 0.94
CA GLU A 261 -2.41 4.06 2.28
C GLU A 261 -1.81 5.01 3.32
N THR A 262 -0.54 5.37 3.22
CA THR A 262 0.03 6.39 4.13
C THR A 262 -0.68 7.74 3.98
N ALA A 263 -0.93 8.20 2.76
CA ALA A 263 -1.67 9.45 2.54
C ALA A 263 -3.13 9.35 3.01
N ARG A 264 -3.78 8.20 2.81
CA ARG A 264 -5.14 7.93 3.28
C ARG A 264 -5.22 7.99 4.79
N ASP A 265 -4.36 7.23 5.46
CA ASP A 265 -4.40 7.06 6.91
C ASP A 265 -3.99 8.35 7.64
N ALA A 266 -3.06 9.12 7.08
CA ALA A 266 -2.72 10.44 7.59
C ALA A 266 -3.91 11.42 7.48
N ASN A 267 -4.59 11.47 6.34
CA ASN A 267 -5.77 12.31 6.18
C ASN A 267 -6.94 11.87 7.08
N GLU A 268 -7.18 10.57 7.21
CA GLU A 268 -8.20 10.04 8.13
C GLU A 268 -7.86 10.36 9.59
N GLY A 269 -6.59 10.22 9.98
CA GLY A 269 -6.09 10.60 11.31
C GLY A 269 -6.21 12.11 11.57
N PHE A 270 -5.94 12.94 10.56
CA PHE A 270 -6.14 14.39 10.62
C PHE A 270 -7.61 14.75 10.88
N ILE A 271 -8.54 14.19 10.08
CA ILE A 271 -9.99 14.44 10.24
C ILE A 271 -10.51 13.90 11.57
N ALA A 272 -10.06 12.71 12.01
CA ALA A 272 -10.46 12.10 13.28
C ALA A 272 -10.05 12.92 14.49
N ALA A 273 -8.95 13.67 14.41
CA ALA A 273 -8.41 14.49 15.49
C ALA A 273 -9.09 15.86 15.62
N LEU A 274 -9.96 16.22 14.66
CA LEU A 274 -10.62 17.53 14.64
C LEU A 274 -12.03 17.45 15.20
N PRO A 275 -12.44 18.43 16.04
CA PRO A 275 -13.84 18.52 16.51
C PRO A 275 -14.82 18.71 15.34
N PRO A 276 -16.02 18.13 15.40
CA PRO A 276 -17.10 18.44 14.49
C PRO A 276 -17.37 19.96 14.40
N GLY A 277 -17.68 20.45 13.19
CA GLY A 277 -17.81 21.88 12.88
C GLY A 277 -16.52 22.54 12.44
N THR A 278 -15.37 21.92 12.59
CA THR A 278 -14.09 22.47 12.10
C THR A 278 -14.09 22.61 10.59
N LYS A 279 -13.63 23.76 10.09
CA LYS A 279 -13.44 24.03 8.66
C LYS A 279 -12.05 23.58 8.22
N VAL A 280 -12.00 22.73 7.20
CA VAL A 280 -10.78 22.24 6.58
C VAL A 280 -10.78 22.56 5.10
N ARG A 281 -9.58 22.69 4.52
CA ARG A 281 -9.39 22.94 3.08
C ARG A 281 -8.59 21.82 2.47
N ARG A 282 -9.04 21.31 1.33
CA ARG A 282 -8.29 20.30 0.56
C ARG A 282 -7.15 20.94 -0.21
N VAL A 283 -5.97 20.35 -0.13
CA VAL A 283 -4.75 20.78 -0.83
C VAL A 283 -4.28 19.67 -1.76
N GLU A 284 -4.28 19.93 -3.06
CA GLU A 284 -3.87 19.01 -4.13
C GLU A 284 -2.74 19.66 -4.97
N ALA A 285 -1.78 20.26 -4.27
CA ALA A 285 -0.70 21.07 -4.87
C ALA A 285 0.49 20.17 -5.27
N TYR A 286 0.28 19.20 -6.16
CA TYR A 286 1.36 18.37 -6.71
C TYR A 286 1.21 18.24 -8.24
N PRO A 287 2.34 18.13 -8.99
CA PRO A 287 2.35 18.24 -10.45
C PRO A 287 1.44 17.25 -11.17
N THR A 288 1.28 16.04 -10.59
CA THR A 288 0.53 14.92 -11.18
C THR A 288 -0.91 14.81 -10.67
N ALA A 289 -1.45 15.84 -10.03
CA ALA A 289 -2.85 15.85 -9.59
C ALA A 289 -3.80 15.67 -10.79
N CYS A 290 -4.70 14.69 -10.70
CA CYS A 290 -5.68 14.41 -11.75
C CYS A 290 -6.74 15.54 -11.86
N PRO A 291 -7.55 15.58 -12.93
CA PRO A 291 -8.57 16.62 -13.08
C PRO A 291 -9.53 16.71 -11.90
N PHE A 292 -9.97 15.58 -11.33
CA PHE A 292 -10.85 15.58 -10.16
C PHE A 292 -10.14 16.17 -8.94
N CYS A 293 -8.91 15.75 -8.63
CA CYS A 293 -8.13 16.31 -7.53
C CYS A 293 -7.92 17.82 -7.71
N ARG A 294 -7.58 18.26 -8.92
CA ARG A 294 -7.48 19.70 -9.23
C ARG A 294 -8.80 20.45 -9.00
N SER A 295 -9.94 19.85 -9.31
CA SER A 295 -11.25 20.49 -9.14
C SER A 295 -11.67 20.67 -7.67
N ILE A 296 -11.10 19.89 -6.76
CA ILE A 296 -11.36 20.01 -5.33
C ILE A 296 -10.25 20.74 -4.56
N HIS A 297 -9.15 21.10 -5.24
CA HIS A 297 -8.08 21.91 -4.64
C HIS A 297 -8.61 23.26 -4.17
N GLY A 298 -8.25 23.63 -2.95
CA GLY A 298 -8.70 24.88 -2.33
C GLY A 298 -10.14 24.88 -1.82
N ARG A 299 -10.95 23.85 -2.09
CA ARG A 299 -12.32 23.76 -1.55
C ARG A 299 -12.30 23.53 -0.05
N GLU A 300 -13.28 24.14 0.61
CA GLU A 300 -13.46 24.03 2.05
C GLU A 300 -14.59 23.03 2.38
N PHE A 301 -14.38 22.29 3.45
CA PHE A 301 -15.29 21.27 3.97
C PHE A 301 -15.49 21.46 5.46
N THR A 302 -16.65 21.06 5.96
CA THR A 302 -16.92 21.03 7.40
C THR A 302 -16.72 19.58 7.88
N VAL A 303 -15.90 19.40 8.89
CA VAL A 303 -15.78 18.12 9.59
C VAL A 303 -17.09 17.83 10.32
N VAL A 304 -17.65 16.63 10.14
CA VAL A 304 -18.85 16.18 10.83
C VAL A 304 -18.61 14.78 11.43
N SER A 305 -19.43 14.42 12.41
CA SER A 305 -19.36 13.07 12.97
C SER A 305 -19.78 12.02 11.94
N PRO A 306 -19.13 10.81 11.92
CA PRO A 306 -19.54 9.72 11.04
C PRO A 306 -20.98 9.24 11.24
N ASP A 307 -21.52 9.41 12.43
CA ASP A 307 -22.89 9.04 12.83
C ASP A 307 -23.92 10.17 12.64
N ALA A 308 -23.49 11.37 12.18
CA ALA A 308 -24.41 12.45 11.91
C ALA A 308 -25.46 12.04 10.86
N ALA A 309 -26.73 12.38 11.12
CA ALA A 309 -27.79 12.29 10.13
C ALA A 309 -27.55 13.33 9.01
N ASP A 310 -28.14 13.14 7.86
CA ASP A 310 -28.20 14.12 6.76
C ASP A 310 -26.85 14.74 6.34
N LYS A 311 -25.83 13.88 6.18
CA LYS A 311 -24.50 14.32 5.72
C LYS A 311 -24.51 14.77 4.26
N ASP A 312 -24.07 16.01 4.01
CA ASP A 312 -23.83 16.50 2.66
C ASP A 312 -22.45 16.08 2.14
N GLY A 313 -22.44 15.18 1.18
CA GLY A 313 -21.20 14.70 0.55
C GLY A 313 -20.44 15.76 -0.25
N ALA A 314 -21.04 16.90 -0.61
CA ALA A 314 -20.38 17.94 -1.39
C ALA A 314 -19.59 18.93 -0.53
N THR A 315 -20.04 19.20 0.69
CA THR A 315 -19.52 20.25 1.58
C THR A 315 -19.00 19.75 2.93
N GLN A 316 -19.23 18.47 3.24
CA GLN A 316 -18.86 17.89 4.51
C GLN A 316 -17.89 16.72 4.34
N VAL A 317 -17.04 16.50 5.35
CA VAL A 317 -16.09 15.40 5.43
C VAL A 317 -16.17 14.73 6.79
N TRP A 318 -16.05 13.41 6.83
CA TRP A 318 -16.08 12.58 8.03
C TRP A 318 -15.17 11.37 7.88
N VAL A 319 -14.69 10.82 8.99
CA VAL A 319 -13.87 9.60 9.02
C VAL A 319 -14.59 8.46 8.32
N GLY A 320 -13.92 7.77 7.41
CA GLY A 320 -14.50 6.68 6.61
C GLY A 320 -15.24 7.12 5.34
N LYS A 321 -15.31 8.42 5.03
CA LYS A 321 -15.84 8.89 3.75
C LYS A 321 -14.86 8.55 2.62
N THR A 322 -15.23 7.64 1.74
CA THR A 322 -14.36 7.05 0.70
C THR A 322 -15.02 7.08 -0.68
N ASN A 323 -14.23 6.92 -1.73
CA ASN A 323 -14.67 6.72 -3.11
C ASN A 323 -14.75 5.24 -3.50
N TYR A 324 -14.66 4.32 -2.54
CA TYR A 324 -14.85 2.90 -2.83
C TYR A 324 -16.25 2.64 -3.43
N GLY A 325 -16.30 1.88 -4.54
CA GLY A 325 -17.54 1.64 -5.29
C GLY A 325 -18.05 2.80 -6.15
N ARG A 326 -17.36 3.95 -6.16
CA ARG A 326 -17.67 5.14 -6.95
C ARG A 326 -16.73 5.28 -8.14
N SER A 327 -17.10 6.09 -9.13
CA SER A 327 -16.29 6.29 -10.35
C SER A 327 -16.13 7.77 -10.70
N ALA A 328 -14.99 8.10 -11.31
CA ALA A 328 -14.78 9.40 -11.95
C ALA A 328 -15.48 9.49 -13.34
N SER A 329 -15.75 8.34 -13.96
CA SER A 329 -16.40 8.30 -15.27
C SER A 329 -17.89 8.63 -15.15
N PRO A 330 -18.44 9.56 -15.94
CA PRO A 330 -19.86 9.89 -15.91
C PRO A 330 -20.75 8.77 -16.47
N ARG A 331 -20.17 7.78 -17.15
CA ARG A 331 -20.92 6.70 -17.79
C ARG A 331 -20.44 5.33 -17.37
N LYS A 332 -21.34 4.35 -17.36
CA LYS A 332 -21.06 2.93 -17.12
C LYS A 332 -21.70 2.07 -18.20
N ARG A 333 -21.18 0.85 -18.38
CA ARG A 333 -21.87 -0.18 -19.17
C ARG A 333 -22.95 -0.83 -18.31
N ASP A 334 -24.12 -1.02 -18.94
CA ASP A 334 -25.22 -1.80 -18.42
C ASP A 334 -25.64 -2.76 -19.54
N GLY A 335 -25.19 -3.99 -19.50
CA GLY A 335 -25.19 -4.90 -20.65
C GLY A 335 -24.39 -4.31 -21.80
N ASP A 336 -25.03 -4.19 -22.98
CA ASP A 336 -24.44 -3.58 -24.18
C ASP A 336 -24.66 -2.06 -24.26
N ALA A 337 -25.45 -1.47 -23.37
CA ALA A 337 -25.75 -0.04 -23.34
C ALA A 337 -24.71 0.76 -22.53
N LEU A 338 -24.46 2.00 -22.98
CA LEU A 338 -23.69 2.99 -22.22
C LEU A 338 -24.66 3.96 -21.55
N VAL A 339 -24.83 3.85 -20.22
CA VAL A 339 -25.77 4.65 -19.43
C VAL A 339 -25.02 5.67 -18.57
N GLU A 340 -25.69 6.76 -18.20
CA GLU A 340 -25.13 7.74 -17.27
C GLU A 340 -25.17 7.22 -15.84
N ARG A 341 -24.14 7.54 -15.06
CA ARG A 341 -24.07 7.25 -13.61
C ARG A 341 -24.92 8.25 -12.83
N THR A 342 -25.53 7.77 -11.79
CA THR A 342 -26.21 8.63 -10.82
C THR A 342 -25.19 9.40 -9.95
N PRO A 343 -25.57 10.54 -9.33
CA PRO A 343 -24.66 11.33 -8.48
C PRO A 343 -24.03 10.53 -7.33
N ASP A 344 -24.73 9.53 -6.81
CA ASP A 344 -24.25 8.64 -5.74
C ASP A 344 -23.27 7.57 -6.23
N GLU A 345 -23.17 7.34 -7.52
CA GLU A 345 -22.14 6.50 -8.15
C GLU A 345 -20.89 7.30 -8.57
N MET A 346 -20.95 8.62 -8.52
CA MET A 346 -19.85 9.50 -8.90
C MET A 346 -18.92 9.79 -7.72
N TRP A 347 -17.66 10.05 -8.01
CA TRP A 347 -16.71 10.47 -6.98
C TRP A 347 -17.18 11.74 -6.28
N TRP A 348 -16.92 11.76 -5.00
CA TRP A 348 -17.06 12.92 -4.13
C TRP A 348 -15.75 13.20 -3.39
N PRO A 349 -15.57 14.38 -2.75
CA PRO A 349 -14.41 14.65 -1.92
C PRO A 349 -14.35 13.69 -0.72
N ALA A 350 -13.40 12.74 -0.74
CA ALA A 350 -13.22 11.75 0.31
C ALA A 350 -12.37 12.31 1.47
N ALA A 351 -12.48 11.68 2.66
CA ALA A 351 -11.69 12.04 3.84
C ALA A 351 -10.21 11.64 3.68
N GLY A 352 -9.96 10.46 3.14
CA GLY A 352 -8.62 9.98 2.87
C GLY A 352 -8.09 10.45 1.52
N VAL A 353 -7.71 9.50 0.67
CA VAL A 353 -7.31 9.74 -0.73
C VAL A 353 -8.53 9.70 -1.65
N GLN A 354 -8.45 10.36 -2.77
CA GLN A 354 -9.51 10.36 -3.77
C GLN A 354 -9.48 9.07 -4.64
N HIS A 355 -8.27 8.59 -4.91
CA HIS A 355 -7.96 7.42 -5.73
C HIS A 355 -6.52 6.93 -5.41
N PRO A 356 -6.08 5.76 -5.88
CA PRO A 356 -4.70 5.34 -5.80
C PRO A 356 -3.71 6.40 -6.30
N HIS A 357 -2.55 6.51 -5.66
CA HIS A 357 -1.51 7.54 -5.89
C HIS A 357 -1.91 8.99 -5.57
N CYS A 358 -3.11 9.24 -5.06
CA CYS A 358 -3.49 10.58 -4.60
C CYS A 358 -2.60 11.01 -3.41
N ARG A 359 -2.05 12.21 -3.50
CA ARG A 359 -1.10 12.78 -2.52
C ARG A 359 -1.65 14.05 -1.87
N GLY A 360 -2.93 14.33 -2.07
CA GLY A 360 -3.57 15.49 -1.48
C GLY A 360 -3.74 15.35 0.03
N THR A 361 -3.72 16.48 0.73
CA THR A 361 -3.87 16.57 2.18
C THR A 361 -4.94 17.58 2.56
N PHE A 362 -5.27 17.62 3.84
CA PHE A 362 -6.12 18.67 4.41
C PHE A 362 -5.29 19.63 5.26
N VAL A 363 -5.76 20.87 5.32
CA VAL A 363 -5.28 21.88 6.28
C VAL A 363 -6.49 22.53 6.96
N THR A 364 -6.34 22.98 8.20
CA THR A 364 -7.38 23.77 8.88
C THR A 364 -7.47 25.15 8.26
N VAL A 365 -8.70 25.64 8.06
CA VAL A 365 -8.94 27.02 7.57
C VAL A 365 -8.74 28.05 8.67
N ARG A 366 -9.08 27.65 9.91
CA ARG A 366 -8.82 28.41 11.14
C ARG A 366 -8.25 27.46 12.17
N GLN A 367 -7.50 28.01 13.12
CA GLN A 367 -6.97 27.20 14.22
C GLN A 367 -8.11 26.38 14.89
N PRO A 368 -7.83 25.12 15.24
CA PRO A 368 -8.76 24.33 16.05
C PRO A 368 -9.11 25.09 17.34
N PRO A 369 -10.28 24.85 17.96
CA PRO A 369 -10.63 25.43 19.23
C PRO A 369 -9.49 25.25 20.25
N ALA A 370 -9.22 26.28 21.03
CA ALA A 370 -8.20 26.24 22.09
C ALA A 370 -8.43 25.02 23.00
N GLY A 371 -7.42 24.18 23.11
CA GLY A 371 -7.48 22.92 23.87
C GLY A 371 -7.78 21.65 23.07
N ALA A 372 -8.11 21.73 21.79
CA ALA A 372 -8.14 20.55 20.92
C ALA A 372 -6.77 19.88 20.89
N ASN A 373 -6.72 18.56 21.13
CA ASN A 373 -5.49 17.76 21.18
C ASN A 373 -4.46 18.16 22.26
N LYS A 374 -4.86 18.93 23.30
CA LYS A 374 -3.97 19.38 24.36
C LYS A 374 -3.23 18.24 25.06
N GLU A 375 -3.92 17.16 25.37
CA GLU A 375 -3.32 15.98 26.02
C GLU A 375 -2.30 15.30 25.10
N PHE A 376 -2.56 15.23 23.80
CA PHE A 376 -1.62 14.67 22.83
C PHE A 376 -0.37 15.53 22.69
N LEU A 377 -0.51 16.86 22.63
CA LEU A 377 0.63 17.77 22.59
C LEU A 377 1.49 17.67 23.87
N ALA A 378 0.88 17.65 25.05
CA ALA A 378 1.58 17.47 26.31
C ALA A 378 2.33 16.12 26.36
N TRP A 379 1.72 15.05 25.88
CA TRP A 379 2.35 13.73 25.73
C TRP A 379 3.57 13.78 24.78
N MET A 380 3.48 14.50 23.67
CA MET A 380 4.59 14.69 22.73
C MET A 380 5.73 15.49 23.35
N GLU A 381 5.44 16.60 24.04
CA GLU A 381 6.43 17.44 24.73
C GLU A 381 7.17 16.66 25.81
N GLU A 382 6.47 15.86 26.63
CA GLU A 382 7.09 15.00 27.64
C GLU A 382 8.07 14.00 27.01
N ARG A 383 7.73 13.42 25.86
CA ARG A 383 8.62 12.48 25.16
C ARG A 383 9.81 13.16 24.53
N LEU A 384 9.62 14.32 23.93
CA LEU A 384 10.73 15.13 23.38
C LEU A 384 11.74 15.49 24.47
N ALA A 385 11.26 15.91 25.65
CA ALA A 385 12.13 16.22 26.78
C ALA A 385 12.97 15.03 27.29
N LYS A 386 12.50 13.78 27.05
CA LYS A 386 13.25 12.57 27.42
C LYS A 386 14.30 12.14 26.38
N VAL A 387 14.24 12.63 25.17
CA VAL A 387 15.14 12.25 24.06
C VAL A 387 16.19 13.32 23.79
N GLN A 388 15.90 14.57 24.15
CA GLN A 388 16.89 15.66 24.09
C GLN A 388 17.78 15.56 25.35
N PRO A 389 19.12 15.42 25.18
CA PRO A 389 20.05 15.32 26.28
C PRO A 389 20.15 16.61 27.11
#